data_8003b57eb7fbc1279341cc82fa6bf97d
#
_entry.id   8003b57eb7fbc1279341cc82fa6bf97d
#
_cell.length_a   1.000
_cell.length_b   1.000
_cell.length_c   1.000
_cell.angle_alpha   90.00
_cell.angle_beta   90.00
_cell.angle_gamma   90.00
#
_symmetry.space_group_name_H-M   'P 1'
#
loop_
_entity.id
_entity.type
_entity.pdbx_description
1 polymer ?
#
loop_
_entity_poly.entity_id
_entity_poly.type
_entity_poly.pdbx_seq_one_letter_code
_entity_poly.pdbx_strand_id
1 'polypeptide(L)'
;MTAPFDYKMLKQARDRALTQPKHAEDAKDAMFLRQASITRLLDRLYDVKRDFSSILDIGSFNGQVATQLLAMSPAKHEDNYTLFQMDISEKMREFAHPSATYIHSPDMHLPKQITACDLILSSQFFQWVNDLPGMLFQCRNYLKPDGLLLANFFGGRTLQELRACLTHAETELSNGAYQRCIPMVDVKAAGGLLQRADFALPVCDSDLIEVTYSSIYELMSDLKQMGEANALNSRSRKFTSAKLFQRAGEIYEQEFATEDGRITATFELVTLTGWVPDESQQKPLRPGSAQNALADYVASDPQNKS
;
A
#
# COMPACT_ATOMS: atom_id res chain seq x y z
N MET A 1 -18.05 -16.23 -6.76
CA MET A 1 -17.16 -15.43 -7.63
C MET A 1 -15.76 -16.01 -7.56
N THR A 2 -15.06 -16.06 -8.68
CA THR A 2 -13.64 -16.49 -8.68
C THR A 2 -12.80 -15.38 -8.07
N ALA A 3 -11.84 -15.72 -7.20
CA ALA A 3 -10.91 -14.75 -6.59
C ALA A 3 -10.14 -13.98 -7.71
N PRO A 4 -10.02 -12.65 -7.64
CA PRO A 4 -9.33 -11.87 -8.66
C PRO A 4 -7.84 -12.23 -8.78
N PHE A 5 -7.15 -12.53 -7.69
CA PHE A 5 -5.71 -12.79 -7.66
C PHE A 5 -5.36 -14.25 -7.41
N ASP A 6 -4.36 -14.73 -8.12
CA ASP A 6 -3.70 -16.03 -7.96
C ASP A 6 -2.56 -15.89 -6.93
N TYR A 7 -2.82 -16.26 -5.68
CA TYR A 7 -1.85 -16.15 -4.60
C TYR A 7 -0.59 -16.99 -4.79
N LYS A 8 -0.66 -18.08 -5.55
CA LYS A 8 0.52 -18.85 -5.93
C LYS A 8 1.46 -18.05 -6.83
N MET A 9 0.89 -17.31 -7.80
CA MET A 9 1.66 -16.44 -8.68
C MET A 9 2.21 -15.22 -7.94
N LEU A 10 1.39 -14.60 -7.10
CA LEU A 10 1.82 -13.48 -6.27
C LEU A 10 3.00 -13.87 -5.37
N LYS A 11 2.86 -15.01 -4.66
CA LYS A 11 3.96 -15.58 -3.86
C LYS A 11 5.23 -15.75 -4.67
N GLN A 12 5.14 -16.33 -5.87
CA GLN A 12 6.31 -16.54 -6.72
C GLN A 12 6.94 -15.22 -7.19
N ALA A 13 6.13 -14.19 -7.46
CA ALA A 13 6.64 -12.87 -7.84
C ALA A 13 7.42 -12.23 -6.68
N ARG A 14 6.85 -12.25 -5.48
CA ARG A 14 7.49 -11.74 -4.25
C ARG A 14 8.76 -12.51 -3.90
N ASP A 15 8.74 -13.85 -3.99
CA ASP A 15 9.92 -14.70 -3.77
C ASP A 15 11.07 -14.31 -4.70
N ARG A 16 10.79 -14.14 -5.99
CA ARG A 16 11.83 -13.76 -6.98
C ARG A 16 12.39 -12.38 -6.74
N ALA A 17 11.54 -11.43 -6.35
CA ALA A 17 11.93 -10.05 -6.10
C ALA A 17 13.05 -9.94 -5.04
N LEU A 18 13.01 -10.78 -4.00
CA LEU A 18 14.01 -10.76 -2.93
C LEU A 18 15.18 -11.74 -3.14
N THR A 19 14.96 -12.86 -3.84
CA THR A 19 15.98 -13.91 -3.96
C THR A 19 16.79 -13.83 -5.26
N GLN A 20 16.33 -13.08 -6.26
CA GLN A 20 16.97 -12.97 -7.57
C GLN A 20 17.06 -11.51 -8.05
N PRO A 21 17.65 -10.59 -7.29
CA PRO A 21 17.91 -9.25 -7.80
C PRO A 21 18.90 -9.34 -8.96
N LYS A 22 18.60 -8.70 -10.09
CA LYS A 22 19.46 -8.77 -11.29
C LYS A 22 20.86 -8.22 -11.04
N HIS A 23 20.97 -7.12 -10.25
CA HIS A 23 22.22 -6.53 -9.75
C HIS A 23 21.92 -5.89 -8.39
N ALA A 24 22.89 -5.90 -7.47
CA ALA A 24 22.70 -5.36 -6.12
C ALA A 24 22.47 -3.84 -6.12
N GLU A 25 22.98 -3.11 -7.11
CA GLU A 25 22.75 -1.67 -7.29
C GLU A 25 21.36 -1.41 -7.86
N ASP A 26 20.94 -2.13 -8.91
CA ASP A 26 19.61 -2.00 -9.52
C ASP A 26 18.48 -2.34 -8.52
N ALA A 27 18.73 -3.29 -7.61
CA ALA A 27 17.76 -3.67 -6.59
C ALA A 27 17.50 -2.58 -5.55
N LYS A 28 18.51 -1.74 -5.25
CA LYS A 28 18.33 -0.58 -4.36
C LYS A 28 17.48 0.49 -5.02
N ASP A 29 17.71 0.74 -6.31
CA ASP A 29 16.97 1.72 -7.09
C ASP A 29 15.50 1.30 -7.28
N ALA A 30 15.23 0.03 -7.54
CA ALA A 30 13.85 -0.48 -7.68
C ALA A 30 13.03 -0.42 -6.38
N MET A 31 13.67 -0.40 -5.20
CA MET A 31 12.99 -0.35 -3.90
C MET A 31 12.66 1.08 -3.44
N PHE A 32 13.02 2.12 -4.20
CA PHE A 32 12.78 3.52 -3.80
C PHE A 32 11.29 3.84 -3.56
N LEU A 33 10.38 3.31 -4.40
CA LEU A 33 8.94 3.48 -4.23
C LEU A 33 8.45 2.83 -2.93
N ARG A 34 8.98 1.64 -2.61
CA ARG A 34 8.65 0.97 -1.36
C ARG A 34 9.17 1.77 -0.16
N GLN A 35 10.40 2.26 -0.25
CA GLN A 35 10.98 3.11 0.78
C GLN A 35 10.16 4.39 0.97
N ALA A 36 9.80 5.07 -0.12
CA ALA A 36 8.96 6.26 -0.10
C ALA A 36 7.56 5.99 0.49
N SER A 37 7.00 4.82 0.18
CA SER A 37 5.72 4.37 0.73
C SER A 37 5.80 4.14 2.25
N ILE A 38 6.84 3.44 2.72
CA ILE A 38 7.06 3.17 4.15
C ILE A 38 7.29 4.46 4.92
N THR A 39 8.12 5.37 4.40
CA THR A 39 8.36 6.68 5.03
C THR A 39 7.05 7.43 5.23
N ARG A 40 6.23 7.58 4.18
CA ARG A 40 4.92 8.25 4.27
C ARG A 40 3.95 7.57 5.24
N LEU A 41 3.99 6.22 5.30
CA LEU A 41 3.18 5.46 6.25
C LEU A 41 3.59 5.78 7.69
N LEU A 42 4.88 5.73 7.98
CA LEU A 42 5.41 5.90 9.33
C LEU A 42 5.39 7.36 9.79
N ASP A 43 5.53 8.34 8.88
CA ASP A 43 5.41 9.77 9.20
C ASP A 43 4.08 10.09 9.89
N ARG A 44 3.01 9.37 9.55
CA ARG A 44 1.70 9.54 10.20
C ARG A 44 1.68 9.13 11.67
N LEU A 45 2.62 8.28 12.11
CA LEU A 45 2.75 7.89 13.51
C LEU A 45 3.43 8.95 14.38
N TYR A 46 4.14 9.92 13.79
CA TYR A 46 4.77 11.00 14.57
C TYR A 46 3.76 11.84 15.33
N ASP A 47 2.58 12.08 14.72
CA ASP A 47 1.53 12.88 15.33
C ASP A 47 0.68 12.08 16.33
N VAL A 48 0.86 10.77 16.39
CA VAL A 48 0.12 9.88 17.28
C VAL A 48 0.77 9.87 18.66
N LYS A 49 0.10 10.48 19.65
CA LYS A 49 0.55 10.54 21.05
C LYS A 49 0.19 9.25 21.82
N ARG A 50 0.54 8.11 21.26
CA ARG A 50 0.26 6.82 21.85
C ARG A 50 1.43 5.87 21.66
N ASP A 51 1.70 5.03 22.66
CA ASP A 51 2.68 3.96 22.57
C ASP A 51 1.96 2.66 22.16
N PHE A 52 2.60 1.89 21.29
CA PHE A 52 2.08 0.61 20.80
C PHE A 52 2.98 -0.52 21.28
N SER A 53 2.38 -1.48 22.00
CA SER A 53 3.09 -2.63 22.58
C SER A 53 2.87 -3.93 21.83
N SER A 54 1.83 -4.03 21.01
CA SER A 54 1.54 -5.22 20.22
C SER A 54 1.26 -4.81 18.77
N ILE A 55 2.16 -5.18 17.87
CA ILE A 55 2.22 -4.68 16.50
C ILE A 55 2.12 -5.83 15.52
N LEU A 56 1.29 -5.70 14.49
CA LEU A 56 1.19 -6.62 13.37
C LEU A 56 1.51 -5.90 12.05
N ASP A 57 2.53 -6.36 11.35
CA ASP A 57 2.91 -5.90 10.00
C ASP A 57 2.41 -6.92 8.97
N ILE A 58 1.39 -6.53 8.17
CA ILE A 58 0.73 -7.38 7.17
C ILE A 58 1.36 -7.14 5.79
N GLY A 59 1.81 -8.21 5.15
CA GLY A 59 2.53 -8.15 3.88
C GLY A 59 3.95 -7.65 4.07
N SER A 60 4.61 -8.12 5.11
CA SER A 60 5.90 -7.61 5.63
C SER A 60 7.05 -7.61 4.62
N PHE A 61 6.96 -8.44 3.56
CA PHE A 61 7.93 -8.53 2.47
C PHE A 61 9.38 -8.66 2.97
N ASN A 62 10.17 -7.59 2.89
CA ASN A 62 11.57 -7.57 3.31
C ASN A 62 11.79 -7.02 4.74
N GLY A 63 10.74 -6.94 5.56
CA GLY A 63 10.83 -6.54 6.95
C GLY A 63 11.10 -5.05 7.22
N GLN A 64 11.18 -4.20 6.16
CA GLN A 64 11.58 -2.80 6.30
C GLN A 64 10.60 -1.95 7.12
N VAL A 65 9.29 -2.22 7.08
CA VAL A 65 8.31 -1.48 7.88
C VAL A 65 8.66 -1.58 9.37
N ALA A 66 8.85 -2.80 9.85
CA ALA A 66 9.21 -3.04 11.25
C ALA A 66 10.59 -2.47 11.59
N THR A 67 11.58 -2.64 10.70
CA THR A 67 12.94 -2.13 10.91
C THR A 67 12.95 -0.60 11.07
N GLN A 68 12.21 0.13 10.23
CA GLN A 68 12.14 1.60 10.31
C GLN A 68 11.30 2.07 11.49
N LEU A 69 10.17 1.40 11.77
CA LEU A 69 9.35 1.70 12.94
C LEU A 69 10.17 1.65 14.24
N LEU A 70 10.93 0.58 14.42
CA LEU A 70 11.75 0.39 15.61
C LEU A 70 12.91 1.39 15.68
N ALA A 71 13.47 1.79 14.54
CA ALA A 71 14.51 2.82 14.49
C ALA A 71 14.01 4.23 14.83
N MET A 72 12.71 4.53 14.61
CA MET A 72 12.12 5.85 14.91
C MET A 72 12.04 6.13 16.42
N SER A 73 11.89 5.12 17.25
CA SER A 73 11.75 5.28 18.71
C SER A 73 12.42 4.14 19.46
N PRO A 74 13.77 4.06 19.43
CA PRO A 74 14.49 2.95 20.08
C PRO A 74 14.14 2.82 21.58
N ALA A 75 14.09 3.96 22.29
CA ALA A 75 13.82 3.99 23.74
C ALA A 75 12.39 3.54 24.13
N LYS A 76 11.43 3.60 23.20
CA LYS A 76 10.04 3.17 23.45
C LYS A 76 9.84 1.67 23.25
N HIS A 77 10.78 1.00 22.59
CA HIS A 77 10.66 -0.40 22.19
C HIS A 77 11.66 -1.34 22.89
N GLU A 78 12.56 -0.80 23.75
CA GLU A 78 13.69 -1.58 24.30
C GLU A 78 13.29 -2.78 25.17
N ASP A 79 12.11 -2.80 25.82
CA ASP A 79 11.83 -3.89 26.77
C ASP A 79 10.40 -4.50 26.75
N ASN A 80 9.46 -4.02 25.96
CA ASN A 80 8.06 -4.47 26.16
C ASN A 80 7.16 -4.41 24.92
N TYR A 81 7.61 -4.80 23.73
CA TYR A 81 6.72 -4.92 22.58
C TYR A 81 6.68 -6.33 22.00
N THR A 82 5.55 -6.70 21.44
CA THR A 82 5.38 -7.93 20.67
C THR A 82 5.19 -7.53 19.20
N LEU A 83 6.07 -8.00 18.32
CA LEU A 83 6.02 -7.73 16.90
C LEU A 83 5.69 -9.02 16.15
N PHE A 84 4.63 -8.96 15.35
CA PHE A 84 4.28 -10.00 14.39
C PHE A 84 4.49 -9.48 12.98
N GLN A 85 5.11 -10.29 12.14
CA GLN A 85 5.22 -10.03 10.70
C GLN A 85 4.55 -11.15 9.94
N MET A 86 3.62 -10.81 9.06
CA MET A 86 2.84 -11.78 8.30
C MET A 86 3.01 -11.57 6.80
N ASP A 87 3.21 -12.67 6.06
CA ASP A 87 3.24 -12.63 4.59
C ASP A 87 2.69 -13.94 3.99
N ILE A 88 2.34 -13.87 2.70
CA ILE A 88 1.86 -15.00 1.88
C ILE A 88 2.98 -15.99 1.55
N SER A 89 4.23 -15.61 1.66
CA SER A 89 5.38 -16.45 1.34
C SER A 89 6.19 -16.83 2.58
N GLU A 90 6.42 -18.12 2.77
CA GLU A 90 7.31 -18.62 3.82
C GLU A 90 8.75 -18.11 3.67
N LYS A 91 9.21 -17.82 2.44
CA LYS A 91 10.57 -17.29 2.20
C LYS A 91 10.80 -15.91 2.82
N MET A 92 9.74 -15.11 3.02
CA MET A 92 9.84 -13.79 3.64
C MET A 92 10.29 -13.87 5.11
N ARG A 93 10.21 -15.05 5.74
CA ARG A 93 10.76 -15.30 7.08
C ARG A 93 12.26 -14.95 7.19
N GLU A 94 13.02 -15.18 6.12
CA GLU A 94 14.46 -14.91 6.07
C GLU A 94 14.77 -13.41 6.12
N PHE A 95 13.81 -12.57 5.77
CA PHE A 95 13.90 -11.13 5.72
C PHE A 95 13.14 -10.43 6.86
N ALA A 96 12.46 -11.20 7.69
CA ALA A 96 11.73 -10.67 8.84
C ALA A 96 12.69 -10.04 9.85
N HIS A 97 12.20 -9.03 10.58
CA HIS A 97 12.99 -8.42 11.65
C HIS A 97 13.33 -9.46 12.74
N PRO A 98 14.57 -9.50 13.28
CA PRO A 98 14.99 -10.54 14.24
C PRO A 98 14.12 -10.64 15.50
N SER A 99 13.52 -9.52 15.94
CA SER A 99 12.60 -9.48 17.08
C SER A 99 11.17 -9.90 16.73
N ALA A 100 10.86 -10.16 15.46
CA ALA A 100 9.50 -10.46 15.05
C ALA A 100 9.19 -11.95 15.12
N THR A 101 7.97 -12.26 15.54
CA THR A 101 7.37 -13.58 15.28
C THR A 101 6.81 -13.59 13.87
N TYR A 102 7.45 -14.34 12.98
CA TYR A 102 6.99 -14.44 11.60
C TYR A 102 5.85 -15.45 11.44
N ILE A 103 4.82 -15.04 10.68
CA ILE A 103 3.62 -15.82 10.43
C ILE A 103 3.43 -16.00 8.92
N HIS A 104 3.47 -17.25 8.48
CA HIS A 104 3.12 -17.59 7.11
C HIS A 104 1.61 -17.74 6.97
N SER A 105 0.99 -16.94 6.12
CA SER A 105 -0.45 -16.99 5.82
C SER A 105 -0.70 -17.01 4.31
N PRO A 106 -0.74 -18.21 3.70
CA PRO A 106 -0.81 -18.36 2.24
C PRO A 106 -2.15 -17.91 1.63
N ASP A 107 -3.18 -17.82 2.41
CA ASP A 107 -4.54 -17.40 2.06
C ASP A 107 -4.94 -16.02 2.64
N MET A 108 -3.99 -15.35 3.29
CA MET A 108 -4.14 -14.02 3.88
C MET A 108 -5.23 -13.91 4.96
N HIS A 109 -5.49 -14.99 5.68
CA HIS A 109 -6.30 -14.92 6.89
C HIS A 109 -5.45 -14.53 8.09
N LEU A 110 -5.96 -13.65 8.91
CA LEU A 110 -5.29 -13.31 10.16
C LEU A 110 -5.31 -14.51 11.11
N PRO A 111 -4.16 -14.91 11.65
CA PRO A 111 -4.03 -16.15 12.38
C PRO A 111 -4.61 -16.02 13.80
N LYS A 112 -5.39 -17.00 14.23
CA LYS A 112 -6.03 -17.03 15.56
C LYS A 112 -5.05 -16.95 16.74
N GLN A 113 -3.76 -17.18 16.51
CA GLN A 113 -2.72 -17.12 17.54
C GLN A 113 -2.37 -15.70 17.96
N ILE A 114 -2.68 -14.69 17.12
CA ILE A 114 -2.49 -13.29 17.49
C ILE A 114 -3.68 -12.89 18.35
N THR A 115 -3.42 -12.62 19.61
CA THR A 115 -4.35 -11.90 20.48
C THR A 115 -4.33 -10.41 20.12
N ALA A 116 -5.35 -9.66 20.51
CA ALA A 116 -5.56 -8.28 20.12
C ALA A 116 -4.29 -7.40 20.05
N CYS A 117 -4.09 -6.73 18.91
CA CYS A 117 -2.98 -5.81 18.66
C CYS A 117 -3.36 -4.37 19.00
N ASP A 118 -2.35 -3.53 19.28
CA ASP A 118 -2.53 -2.08 19.43
C ASP A 118 -2.39 -1.35 18.08
N LEU A 119 -1.55 -1.90 17.19
CA LEU A 119 -1.23 -1.33 15.89
C LEU A 119 -1.20 -2.42 14.82
N ILE A 120 -1.89 -2.18 13.71
CA ILE A 120 -1.73 -2.96 12.48
C ILE A 120 -1.16 -2.04 11.40
N LEU A 121 -0.05 -2.46 10.82
CA LEU A 121 0.62 -1.80 9.71
C LEU A 121 0.53 -2.65 8.45
N SER A 122 0.43 -2.01 7.28
CA SER A 122 0.58 -2.67 5.99
C SER A 122 1.11 -1.69 4.95
N SER A 123 2.17 -2.03 4.23
CA SER A 123 2.69 -1.20 3.16
C SER A 123 2.76 -1.97 1.84
N GLN A 124 2.15 -1.41 0.79
CA GLN A 124 2.11 -1.97 -0.57
C GLN A 124 1.68 -3.44 -0.61
N PHE A 125 0.60 -3.77 0.09
CA PHE A 125 0.09 -5.13 0.10
C PHE A 125 -1.43 -5.23 -0.14
N PHE A 126 -2.24 -4.31 0.36
CA PHE A 126 -3.71 -4.41 0.29
C PHE A 126 -4.28 -4.40 -1.13
N GLN A 127 -3.54 -3.89 -2.13
CA GLN A 127 -3.92 -4.01 -3.54
C GLN A 127 -4.02 -5.46 -4.03
N TRP A 128 -3.39 -6.41 -3.32
CA TRP A 128 -3.36 -7.83 -3.66
C TRP A 128 -4.37 -8.68 -2.89
N VAL A 129 -5.11 -8.09 -1.97
CA VAL A 129 -6.06 -8.84 -1.15
C VAL A 129 -7.33 -9.14 -1.93
N ASN A 130 -7.69 -10.42 -2.06
CA ASN A 130 -8.87 -10.88 -2.82
C ASN A 130 -10.19 -10.37 -2.23
N ASP A 131 -10.27 -10.24 -0.90
CA ASP A 131 -11.42 -9.70 -0.16
C ASP A 131 -10.94 -8.58 0.77
N LEU A 132 -10.73 -7.39 0.20
CA LEU A 132 -10.29 -6.22 0.97
C LEU A 132 -11.31 -5.80 2.04
N PRO A 133 -12.64 -5.80 1.79
CA PRO A 133 -13.62 -5.57 2.85
C PRO A 133 -13.48 -6.56 4.02
N GLY A 134 -13.36 -7.84 3.72
CA GLY A 134 -13.17 -8.89 4.73
C GLY A 134 -11.86 -8.75 5.49
N MET A 135 -10.77 -8.32 4.82
CA MET A 135 -9.49 -8.04 5.47
C MET A 135 -9.60 -6.87 6.45
N LEU A 136 -10.23 -5.77 6.06
CA LEU A 136 -10.43 -4.62 6.94
C LEU A 136 -11.28 -4.99 8.16
N PHE A 137 -12.32 -5.80 7.96
CA PHE A 137 -13.13 -6.32 9.05
C PHE A 137 -12.30 -7.21 9.99
N GLN A 138 -11.44 -8.09 9.47
CA GLN A 138 -10.52 -8.87 10.28
C GLN A 138 -9.57 -7.93 11.05
N CYS A 139 -8.93 -6.96 10.41
CA CYS A 139 -8.03 -6.00 11.07
C CYS A 139 -8.74 -5.31 12.24
N ARG A 140 -9.97 -4.82 12.03
CA ARG A 140 -10.75 -4.17 13.07
C ARG A 140 -11.00 -5.09 14.27
N ASN A 141 -11.28 -6.37 14.05
CA ASN A 141 -11.54 -7.34 15.11
C ASN A 141 -10.27 -7.83 15.85
N TYR A 142 -9.11 -7.70 15.21
CA TYR A 142 -7.81 -8.04 15.82
C TYR A 142 -7.19 -6.84 16.56
N LEU A 143 -7.68 -5.64 16.35
CA LEU A 143 -7.27 -4.47 17.09
C LEU A 143 -8.01 -4.41 18.42
N LYS A 144 -7.31 -3.98 19.47
CA LYS A 144 -7.89 -3.60 20.76
C LYS A 144 -8.80 -2.37 20.60
N PRO A 145 -9.72 -2.11 21.53
CA PRO A 145 -10.35 -0.79 21.63
C PRO A 145 -9.28 0.32 21.58
N ASP A 146 -9.54 1.39 20.83
CA ASP A 146 -8.58 2.46 20.55
C ASP A 146 -7.29 1.99 19.85
N GLY A 147 -7.29 0.82 19.21
CA GLY A 147 -6.20 0.34 18.35
C GLY A 147 -6.23 1.01 16.97
N LEU A 148 -5.07 1.12 16.34
CA LEU A 148 -4.87 1.82 15.07
C LEU A 148 -4.60 0.85 13.93
N LEU A 149 -5.33 0.99 12.82
CA LEU A 149 -4.95 0.49 11.49
C LEU A 149 -4.32 1.62 10.69
N LEU A 150 -3.12 1.36 10.17
CA LEU A 150 -2.44 2.26 9.24
C LEU A 150 -1.91 1.45 8.05
N ALA A 151 -2.47 1.69 6.88
CA ALA A 151 -2.12 0.91 5.68
C ALA A 151 -2.00 1.82 4.46
N ASN A 152 -0.99 1.57 3.62
CA ASN A 152 -0.95 2.17 2.30
C ASN A 152 -0.76 1.13 1.20
N PHE A 153 -1.30 1.43 0.02
CA PHE A 153 -1.27 0.56 -1.14
C PHE A 153 -1.48 1.34 -2.44
N PHE A 154 -1.20 0.73 -3.56
CA PHE A 154 -1.37 1.36 -4.85
C PHE A 154 -2.86 1.53 -5.22
N GLY A 155 -3.23 2.76 -5.60
CA GLY A 155 -4.57 3.17 -5.98
C GLY A 155 -4.85 3.16 -7.48
N GLY A 156 -6.07 3.51 -7.86
CA GLY A 156 -6.62 3.34 -9.21
C GLY A 156 -5.87 4.05 -10.34
N ARG A 157 -5.15 5.14 -10.04
CA ARG A 157 -4.34 5.89 -11.01
C ARG A 157 -2.96 5.28 -11.27
N THR A 158 -2.55 4.30 -10.46
CA THR A 158 -1.24 3.65 -10.63
C THR A 158 -1.13 2.99 -12.00
N LEU A 159 0.00 3.29 -12.69
CA LEU A 159 0.34 2.74 -13.99
C LEU A 159 -0.74 2.98 -15.08
N GLN A 160 -1.48 4.09 -14.99
CA GLN A 160 -2.53 4.43 -15.97
C GLN A 160 -1.96 4.55 -17.38
N GLU A 161 -0.75 5.09 -17.54
CA GLU A 161 -0.03 5.24 -18.82
C GLU A 161 0.33 3.86 -19.38
N LEU A 162 0.99 3.01 -18.57
CA LEU A 162 1.35 1.64 -18.97
C LEU A 162 0.13 0.82 -19.37
N ARG A 163 -0.97 0.97 -18.62
CA ARG A 163 -2.24 0.28 -18.90
C ARG A 163 -2.82 0.71 -20.23
N ALA A 164 -2.84 2.02 -20.51
CA ALA A 164 -3.33 2.57 -21.76
C ALA A 164 -2.51 2.05 -22.96
N CYS A 165 -1.18 2.15 -22.88
CA CYS A 165 -0.27 1.73 -23.95
C CYS A 165 -0.33 0.22 -24.23
N LEU A 166 -0.37 -0.62 -23.19
CA LEU A 166 -0.51 -2.06 -23.36
C LEU A 166 -1.87 -2.45 -23.96
N THR A 167 -2.94 -1.79 -23.54
CA THR A 167 -4.28 -2.03 -24.09
C THR A 167 -4.37 -1.60 -25.56
N HIS A 168 -3.84 -0.45 -25.90
CA HIS A 168 -3.79 0.07 -27.28
C HIS A 168 -3.00 -0.89 -28.19
N ALA A 169 -1.75 -1.20 -27.82
CA ALA A 169 -0.90 -2.11 -28.58
C ALA A 169 -1.53 -3.50 -28.78
N GLU A 170 -2.20 -4.03 -27.76
CA GLU A 170 -2.85 -5.35 -27.85
C GLU A 170 -4.09 -5.31 -28.75
N THR A 171 -4.85 -4.21 -28.72
CA THR A 171 -6.00 -4.02 -29.60
C THR A 171 -5.58 -3.90 -31.07
N GLU A 172 -4.44 -3.23 -31.36
CA GLU A 172 -3.90 -3.16 -32.72
C GLU A 172 -3.39 -4.52 -33.24
N LEU A 173 -2.75 -5.31 -32.37
CA LEU A 173 -2.08 -6.56 -32.77
C LEU A 173 -2.98 -7.81 -32.68
N SER A 174 -4.11 -7.69 -32.00
CA SER A 174 -5.04 -8.81 -31.79
C SER A 174 -6.48 -8.31 -31.69
N ASN A 175 -7.47 -9.22 -31.88
CA ASN A 175 -8.89 -8.85 -31.83
C ASN A 175 -9.41 -8.71 -30.38
N GLY A 176 -8.60 -8.25 -29.43
CA GLY A 176 -9.00 -8.06 -28.04
C GLY A 176 -7.81 -7.77 -27.14
N ALA A 177 -8.07 -7.24 -25.96
CA ALA A 177 -7.03 -6.94 -24.97
C ALA A 177 -7.25 -7.76 -23.68
N TYR A 178 -6.14 -8.27 -23.14
CA TYR A 178 -6.14 -8.90 -21.82
C TYR A 178 -5.81 -7.86 -20.75
N GLN A 179 -6.35 -8.05 -19.56
CA GLN A 179 -6.01 -7.22 -18.41
C GLN A 179 -4.59 -7.54 -17.95
N ARG A 180 -3.65 -6.59 -18.19
CA ARG A 180 -2.24 -6.75 -17.86
C ARG A 180 -1.82 -6.03 -16.59
N CYS A 181 -2.51 -4.95 -16.24
CA CYS A 181 -2.38 -4.27 -14.96
C CYS A 181 -3.55 -4.67 -14.06
N ILE A 182 -3.29 -4.81 -12.76
CA ILE A 182 -4.33 -5.16 -11.79
C ILE A 182 -5.34 -4.02 -11.63
N PRO A 183 -6.62 -4.32 -11.37
CA PRO A 183 -7.59 -3.32 -10.94
C PRO A 183 -7.24 -2.89 -9.51
N MET A 184 -7.17 -1.59 -9.28
CA MET A 184 -6.88 -1.02 -7.97
C MET A 184 -8.05 -0.16 -7.51
N VAL A 185 -8.24 -0.10 -6.21
CA VAL A 185 -9.33 0.67 -5.59
C VAL A 185 -9.00 2.16 -5.62
N ASP A 186 -9.97 3.01 -5.95
CA ASP A 186 -9.81 4.45 -5.83
C ASP A 186 -9.97 4.92 -4.37
N VAL A 187 -9.46 6.12 -4.08
CA VAL A 187 -9.44 6.70 -2.73
C VAL A 187 -10.83 6.81 -2.11
N LYS A 188 -11.86 7.17 -2.89
CA LYS A 188 -13.23 7.32 -2.40
C LYS A 188 -13.84 5.97 -2.01
N ALA A 189 -13.66 4.96 -2.86
CA ALA A 189 -14.11 3.60 -2.58
C ALA A 189 -13.37 3.03 -1.35
N ALA A 190 -12.06 3.26 -1.24
CA ALA A 190 -11.24 2.82 -0.11
C ALA A 190 -11.70 3.44 1.23
N GLY A 191 -12.00 4.75 1.25
CA GLY A 191 -12.60 5.41 2.43
C GLY A 191 -13.95 4.83 2.82
N GLY A 192 -14.81 4.50 1.85
CA GLY A 192 -16.08 3.83 2.08
C GLY A 192 -15.92 2.40 2.65
N LEU A 193 -14.80 1.72 2.38
CA LEU A 193 -14.50 0.42 2.98
C LEU A 193 -14.19 0.54 4.47
N LEU A 194 -13.42 1.55 4.90
CA LEU A 194 -13.15 1.81 6.32
C LEU A 194 -14.43 2.06 7.11
N GLN A 195 -15.33 2.88 6.57
CA GLN A 195 -16.61 3.16 7.21
C GLN A 195 -17.46 1.89 7.35
N ARG A 196 -17.53 1.06 6.30
CA ARG A 196 -18.26 -0.22 6.34
C ARG A 196 -17.66 -1.24 7.28
N ALA A 197 -16.36 -1.18 7.52
CA ALA A 197 -15.68 -2.00 8.51
C ALA A 197 -15.80 -1.47 9.94
N ASP A 198 -16.58 -0.37 10.15
CA ASP A 198 -16.88 0.23 11.45
C ASP A 198 -15.64 0.75 12.19
N PHE A 199 -14.68 1.34 11.44
CA PHE A 199 -13.60 2.09 12.02
C PHE A 199 -14.07 3.49 12.43
N ALA A 200 -13.65 3.93 13.62
CA ALA A 200 -13.78 5.32 14.07
C ALA A 200 -12.71 6.21 13.44
N LEU A 201 -13.01 7.50 13.31
CA LEU A 201 -12.11 8.53 12.77
C LEU A 201 -11.44 8.09 11.44
N PRO A 202 -12.22 7.53 10.47
CA PRO A 202 -11.67 7.01 9.25
C PRO A 202 -11.11 8.14 8.39
N VAL A 203 -9.82 8.06 8.04
CA VAL A 203 -9.16 8.94 7.09
C VAL A 203 -8.66 8.13 5.92
N CYS A 204 -8.93 8.62 4.72
CA CYS A 204 -8.41 8.06 3.48
C CYS A 204 -7.93 9.21 2.61
N ASP A 205 -6.69 9.18 2.24
CA ASP A 205 -6.07 10.15 1.33
C ASP A 205 -5.22 9.46 0.29
N SER A 206 -4.73 10.20 -0.70
CA SER A 206 -3.83 9.69 -1.72
C SER A 206 -2.76 10.69 -2.10
N ASP A 207 -1.54 10.18 -2.32
CA ASP A 207 -0.40 10.90 -2.86
C ASP A 207 -0.08 10.38 -4.25
N LEU A 208 0.27 11.28 -5.19
CA LEU A 208 0.77 10.93 -6.50
C LEU A 208 2.30 11.01 -6.51
N ILE A 209 2.91 9.94 -6.99
CA ILE A 209 4.36 9.86 -7.20
C ILE A 209 4.56 9.62 -8.70
N GLU A 210 5.18 10.57 -9.37
CA GLU A 210 5.57 10.44 -10.77
C GLU A 210 7.04 10.04 -10.86
N VAL A 211 7.30 9.00 -11.63
CA VAL A 211 8.64 8.46 -11.84
C VAL A 211 8.92 8.41 -13.33
N THR A 212 10.10 8.84 -13.74
CA THR A 212 10.50 8.76 -15.15
C THR A 212 11.45 7.60 -15.38
N TYR A 213 11.27 6.92 -16.52
CA TYR A 213 12.07 5.77 -16.93
C TYR A 213 12.63 5.99 -18.32
N SER A 214 13.77 5.37 -18.64
CA SER A 214 14.36 5.43 -19.97
C SER A 214 13.56 4.62 -21.00
N SER A 215 12.78 3.66 -20.56
CA SER A 215 11.95 2.81 -21.44
C SER A 215 10.89 2.02 -20.66
N ILE A 216 9.89 1.50 -21.39
CA ILE A 216 8.90 0.55 -20.84
C ILE A 216 9.56 -0.70 -20.23
N TYR A 217 10.72 -1.11 -20.72
CA TYR A 217 11.42 -2.29 -20.24
C TYR A 217 12.05 -2.05 -18.86
N GLU A 218 12.59 -0.86 -18.62
CA GLU A 218 13.12 -0.44 -17.32
C GLU A 218 11.98 -0.42 -16.29
N LEU A 219 10.87 0.27 -16.59
CA LEU A 219 9.67 0.26 -15.75
C LEU A 219 9.20 -1.16 -15.41
N MET A 220 9.06 -2.05 -16.41
CA MET A 220 8.65 -3.42 -16.17
C MET A 220 9.68 -4.23 -15.37
N SER A 221 10.96 -3.90 -15.47
CA SER A 221 12.01 -4.50 -14.66
C SER A 221 11.85 -4.14 -13.19
N ASP A 222 11.63 -2.85 -12.89
CA ASP A 222 11.42 -2.35 -11.54
C ASP A 222 10.17 -2.97 -10.89
N LEU A 223 9.06 -3.01 -11.63
CA LEU A 223 7.84 -3.67 -11.13
C LEU A 223 8.08 -5.14 -10.75
N LYS A 224 8.89 -5.87 -11.52
CA LYS A 224 9.27 -7.24 -11.19
C LYS A 224 10.14 -7.33 -9.93
N GLN A 225 11.07 -6.38 -9.76
CA GLN A 225 11.95 -6.32 -8.59
C GLN A 225 11.18 -5.91 -7.31
N MET A 226 10.09 -5.14 -7.47
CA MET A 226 9.17 -4.82 -6.37
C MET A 226 8.22 -5.96 -6.02
N GLY A 227 8.15 -7.03 -6.82
CA GLY A 227 7.17 -8.11 -6.66
C GLY A 227 5.78 -7.80 -7.21
N GLU A 228 5.65 -6.70 -7.97
CA GLU A 228 4.39 -6.18 -8.53
C GLU A 228 4.10 -6.75 -9.93
N ALA A 229 4.38 -8.03 -10.15
CA ALA A 229 4.06 -8.70 -11.40
C ALA A 229 2.57 -9.09 -11.45
N ASN A 230 2.02 -9.15 -12.68
CA ASN A 230 0.62 -9.52 -12.90
C ASN A 230 0.29 -10.91 -12.35
N ALA A 231 -0.47 -10.97 -11.27
CA ALA A 231 -0.97 -12.18 -10.63
C ALA A 231 -2.51 -12.37 -10.77
N LEU A 232 -3.14 -11.76 -11.78
CA LEU A 232 -4.57 -11.93 -12.03
C LEU A 232 -4.90 -13.38 -12.42
N ASN A 233 -6.00 -13.90 -11.91
CA ASN A 233 -6.55 -15.18 -12.36
C ASN A 233 -7.05 -15.11 -13.81
N SER A 234 -7.49 -13.93 -14.26
CA SER A 234 -7.94 -13.65 -15.64
C SER A 234 -6.81 -13.38 -16.63
N ARG A 235 -5.54 -13.35 -16.19
CA ARG A 235 -4.39 -13.09 -17.08
C ARG A 235 -4.30 -14.10 -18.21
N SER A 236 -3.82 -13.67 -19.37
CA SER A 236 -3.47 -14.59 -20.45
C SER A 236 -2.42 -15.60 -19.97
N ARG A 237 -2.67 -16.87 -20.24
CA ARG A 237 -1.69 -17.96 -20.03
C ARG A 237 -0.86 -18.26 -21.28
N LYS A 238 -1.15 -17.56 -22.37
CA LYS A 238 -0.39 -17.67 -23.63
C LYS A 238 0.91 -16.88 -23.51
N PHE A 239 1.92 -17.32 -24.25
CA PHE A 239 3.17 -16.56 -24.35
C PHE A 239 2.89 -15.18 -24.97
N THR A 240 3.39 -14.14 -24.33
CA THR A 240 3.25 -12.77 -24.82
C THR A 240 4.35 -12.48 -25.82
N SER A 241 3.98 -12.05 -27.02
CA SER A 241 4.95 -11.70 -28.07
C SER A 241 5.77 -10.46 -27.67
N ALA A 242 7.07 -10.47 -27.99
CA ALA A 242 7.93 -9.31 -27.85
C ALA A 242 7.43 -8.09 -28.66
N LYS A 243 6.74 -8.34 -29.79
CA LYS A 243 6.13 -7.27 -30.60
C LYS A 243 5.11 -6.43 -29.84
N LEU A 244 4.38 -7.05 -28.88
CA LEU A 244 3.42 -6.33 -28.06
C LEU A 244 4.13 -5.28 -27.19
N PHE A 245 5.19 -5.68 -26.50
CA PHE A 245 5.94 -4.76 -25.62
C PHE A 245 6.68 -3.69 -26.41
N GLN A 246 7.21 -4.03 -27.59
CA GLN A 246 7.81 -3.07 -28.50
C GLN A 246 6.77 -2.03 -28.93
N ARG A 247 5.59 -2.47 -29.42
CA ARG A 247 4.54 -1.55 -29.86
C ARG A 247 4.01 -0.69 -28.70
N ALA A 248 3.84 -1.28 -27.52
CA ALA A 248 3.44 -0.52 -26.34
C ALA A 248 4.49 0.53 -25.94
N GLY A 249 5.79 0.22 -26.08
CA GLY A 249 6.87 1.18 -25.86
C GLY A 249 6.82 2.37 -26.83
N GLU A 250 6.63 2.10 -28.13
CA GLU A 250 6.47 3.14 -29.15
C GLU A 250 5.29 4.08 -28.85
N ILE A 251 4.13 3.51 -28.42
CA ILE A 251 2.96 4.30 -28.02
C ILE A 251 3.27 5.11 -26.77
N TYR A 252 3.96 4.52 -25.81
CA TYR A 252 4.33 5.17 -24.55
C TYR A 252 5.22 6.40 -24.78
N GLU A 253 6.24 6.26 -25.64
CA GLU A 253 7.12 7.35 -26.03
C GLU A 253 6.37 8.45 -26.80
N GLN A 254 5.37 8.11 -27.61
CA GLN A 254 4.56 9.08 -28.35
C GLN A 254 3.59 9.87 -27.47
N GLU A 255 2.97 9.24 -26.48
CA GLU A 255 1.88 9.84 -25.71
C GLU A 255 2.31 10.39 -24.34
N PHE A 256 3.37 9.83 -23.75
CA PHE A 256 3.75 10.10 -22.35
C PHE A 256 5.25 10.37 -22.16
N ALA A 257 5.98 10.73 -23.23
CA ALA A 257 7.36 11.15 -23.09
C ALA A 257 7.45 12.53 -22.45
N THR A 258 8.48 12.70 -21.64
CA THR A 258 8.93 13.99 -21.11
C THR A 258 9.80 14.71 -22.16
N GLU A 259 10.12 15.99 -21.94
CA GLU A 259 10.95 16.78 -22.86
C GLU A 259 12.36 16.19 -23.07
N ASP A 260 12.88 15.46 -22.08
CA ASP A 260 14.18 14.77 -22.16
C ASP A 260 14.08 13.34 -22.74
N GLY A 261 12.92 12.96 -23.29
CA GLY A 261 12.70 11.69 -23.96
C GLY A 261 12.51 10.48 -23.01
N ARG A 262 12.37 10.70 -21.71
CA ARG A 262 11.98 9.64 -20.76
C ARG A 262 10.47 9.46 -20.76
N ILE A 263 9.99 8.29 -20.33
CA ILE A 263 8.56 8.03 -20.17
C ILE A 263 8.14 8.23 -18.70
N THR A 264 6.96 8.79 -18.49
CA THR A 264 6.41 9.01 -17.14
C THR A 264 5.54 7.84 -16.71
N ALA A 265 5.72 7.35 -15.50
CA ALA A 265 4.83 6.39 -14.85
C ALA A 265 4.25 6.98 -13.55
N THR A 266 2.94 6.99 -13.45
CA THR A 266 2.22 7.48 -12.26
C THR A 266 2.00 6.34 -11.27
N PHE A 267 2.29 6.59 -10.00
CA PHE A 267 1.94 5.74 -8.87
C PHE A 267 1.07 6.53 -7.89
N GLU A 268 -0.15 6.10 -7.69
CA GLU A 268 -1.04 6.63 -6.67
C GLU A 268 -0.89 5.79 -5.40
N LEU A 269 -0.50 6.43 -4.30
CA LEU A 269 -0.39 5.78 -3.01
C LEU A 269 -1.60 6.16 -2.16
N VAL A 270 -2.56 5.26 -2.02
CA VAL A 270 -3.71 5.43 -1.15
C VAL A 270 -3.33 5.03 0.27
N THR A 271 -3.62 5.88 1.24
CA THR A 271 -3.37 5.62 2.67
C THR A 271 -4.68 5.57 3.44
N LEU A 272 -4.83 4.52 4.24
CA LEU A 272 -5.94 4.30 5.15
C LEU A 272 -5.48 4.48 6.59
N THR A 273 -6.21 5.26 7.36
CA THR A 273 -6.07 5.40 8.81
C THR A 273 -7.44 5.17 9.45
N GLY A 274 -7.50 4.25 10.40
CA GLY A 274 -8.74 3.95 11.10
C GLY A 274 -8.49 3.46 12.52
N TRP A 275 -9.29 3.92 13.47
CA TRP A 275 -9.21 3.53 14.86
C TRP A 275 -10.36 2.59 15.22
N VAL A 276 -10.13 1.65 16.12
CA VAL A 276 -11.24 0.90 16.71
C VAL A 276 -11.98 1.83 17.68
N PRO A 277 -13.33 1.89 17.62
CA PRO A 277 -14.09 2.73 18.52
C PRO A 277 -13.78 2.47 20.00
N ASP A 278 -13.60 3.55 20.76
CA ASP A 278 -13.41 3.52 22.22
C ASP A 278 -14.03 4.76 22.87
N GLU A 279 -14.39 4.66 24.15
CA GLU A 279 -15.01 5.76 24.89
C GLU A 279 -14.05 6.93 25.13
N SER A 280 -12.74 6.69 25.14
CA SER A 280 -11.69 7.70 25.31
C SER A 280 -11.55 8.64 24.10
N GLN A 281 -12.08 8.25 22.92
CA GLN A 281 -11.97 9.05 21.70
C GLN A 281 -12.85 10.29 21.73
N GLN A 282 -12.34 11.35 21.10
CA GLN A 282 -13.11 12.59 20.96
C GLN A 282 -14.40 12.35 20.18
N LYS A 283 -15.51 12.71 20.76
CA LYS A 283 -16.82 12.67 20.09
C LYS A 283 -17.13 14.02 19.49
N PRO A 284 -17.75 14.08 18.30
CA PRO A 284 -18.24 15.33 17.74
C PRO A 284 -19.16 16.03 18.73
N LEU A 285 -18.96 17.33 18.90
CA LEU A 285 -19.87 18.14 19.69
C LEU A 285 -21.28 18.10 19.07
N ARG A 286 -22.32 18.10 19.91
CA ARG A 286 -23.69 18.11 19.41
C ARG A 286 -23.93 19.38 18.59
N PRO A 287 -24.70 19.34 17.48
CA PRO A 287 -25.08 20.51 16.74
C PRO A 287 -25.69 21.55 17.69
N GLY A 288 -25.23 22.80 17.62
CA GLY A 288 -25.68 23.90 18.49
C GLY A 288 -25.00 23.99 19.87
N SER A 289 -24.00 23.15 20.17
CA SER A 289 -23.23 23.19 21.43
C SER A 289 -22.02 24.12 21.40
N ALA A 290 -21.83 24.89 20.33
CA ALA A 290 -20.75 25.87 20.23
C ALA A 290 -20.92 26.96 21.30
N GLN A 291 -19.95 27.08 22.21
CA GLN A 291 -19.96 28.08 23.29
C GLN A 291 -19.34 29.40 22.86
N ASN A 292 -18.56 29.41 21.77
CA ASN A 292 -17.92 30.61 21.22
C ASN A 292 -18.39 30.85 19.79
N ALA A 293 -18.88 32.06 19.51
CA ALA A 293 -19.19 32.43 18.13
C ALA A 293 -17.90 32.74 17.36
N LEU A 294 -17.80 32.28 16.12
CA LEU A 294 -16.65 32.54 15.25
C LEU A 294 -16.41 34.05 15.07
N ALA A 295 -17.49 34.83 15.08
CA ALA A 295 -17.45 36.29 14.98
C ALA A 295 -16.70 36.96 16.14
N ASP A 296 -16.81 36.43 17.36
CA ASP A 296 -16.12 36.96 18.55
C ASP A 296 -14.61 36.67 18.49
N TYR A 297 -14.21 35.50 17.88
CA TYR A 297 -12.83 35.17 17.72
C TYR A 297 -12.14 36.01 16.63
N VAL A 298 -12.81 36.21 15.49
CA VAL A 298 -12.30 37.05 14.38
C VAL A 298 -12.23 38.55 14.81
N ALA A 299 -13.13 39.01 15.66
CA ALA A 299 -13.09 40.36 16.17
C ALA A 299 -12.00 40.62 17.24
N SER A 300 -11.48 39.56 17.87
CA SER A 300 -10.41 39.61 18.87
C SER A 300 -9.00 39.46 18.31
N ASP A 301 -8.83 39.14 17.01
CA ASP A 301 -7.53 38.99 16.36
C ASP A 301 -6.88 40.39 16.18
N PRO A 302 -5.68 40.63 16.81
CA PRO A 302 -4.99 41.92 16.73
C PRO A 302 -4.54 42.32 15.31
N GLN A 303 -4.51 41.37 14.36
CA GLN A 303 -4.09 41.62 12.97
C GLN A 303 -5.20 42.25 12.10
N ASN A 304 -6.44 42.33 12.56
CA ASN A 304 -7.56 42.86 11.80
C ASN A 304 -7.93 44.30 12.21
N LYS A 305 -7.06 45.00 12.95
CA LYS A 305 -7.17 46.42 13.28
C LYS A 305 -6.12 47.22 12.52
N SER A 306 -6.30 47.34 11.20
CA SER A 306 -5.59 48.34 10.38
C SER A 306 -6.53 48.85 9.32
#